data_f6d7e358db295956483da517d0465002
#
_entry.id   f6d7e358db295956483da517d0465002
#
_cell.length_a   1.000
_cell.length_b   1.000
_cell.length_c   1.000
_cell.angle_alpha   90.00
_cell.angle_beta   90.00
_cell.angle_gamma   90.00
#
_symmetry.space_group_name_H-M   'P 1'
#
loop_
_entity.id
_entity.type
_entity.pdbx_description
1 polymer ?
#
loop_
_entity_poly.entity_id
_entity_poly.type
_entity_poly.pdbx_seq_one_letter_code
_entity_poly.pdbx_strand_id
1 'polypeptide(L)'
;KRLREILAILIRHDVIRGLTPEKLRKTIEDLGPTFVKIGQVMSMRQDMLPPEYCDELTKLRTEVAAMSFSTVKSVIEAEYGKPVASIFAEIDPTPLGSASIAQVHAAVLKNSSRVVVKVQRPDIHDTMARDIALLHHASGLLRLAGGIGEVLDFDAILDEVWFVAQEEMDFLMEAHHADEFSSLNQAIAYIGS
;
A
#
# COMPACT_ATOMS: atom_id res chain seq x y z
N LYS A 1 -14.50 12.85 -9.62
CA LYS A 1 -15.12 11.78 -8.80
C LYS A 1 -14.34 11.61 -7.50
N ARG A 2 -13.03 11.33 -7.53
CA ARG A 2 -12.20 11.05 -6.36
C ARG A 2 -12.16 12.20 -5.33
N LEU A 3 -12.05 13.45 -5.76
CA LEU A 3 -12.11 14.61 -4.86
C LEU A 3 -13.43 14.66 -4.06
N ARG A 4 -14.57 14.32 -4.69
CA ARG A 4 -15.86 14.28 -3.98
C ARG A 4 -15.91 13.17 -2.95
N GLU A 5 -15.29 12.02 -3.21
CA GLU A 5 -15.16 10.91 -2.25
C GLU A 5 -14.34 11.34 -1.04
N ILE A 6 -13.16 11.95 -1.27
CA ILE A 6 -12.31 12.50 -0.22
C ILE A 6 -13.09 13.50 0.64
N LEU A 7 -13.73 14.48 0.02
CA LEU A 7 -14.52 15.49 0.74
C LEU A 7 -15.65 14.86 1.56
N ALA A 8 -16.35 13.86 1.02
CA ALA A 8 -17.43 13.17 1.73
C ALA A 8 -16.91 12.43 2.96
N ILE A 9 -15.71 11.82 2.89
CA ILE A 9 -15.06 11.14 4.02
C ILE A 9 -14.65 12.16 5.08
N LEU A 10 -14.02 13.28 4.70
CA LEU A 10 -13.61 14.34 5.61
C LEU A 10 -14.81 14.94 6.37
N ILE A 11 -15.95 15.14 5.66
CA ILE A 11 -17.19 15.60 6.27
C ILE A 11 -17.77 14.55 7.23
N ARG A 12 -17.79 13.27 6.84
CA ARG A 12 -18.27 12.16 7.68
C ARG A 12 -17.53 12.08 9.00
N HIS A 13 -16.22 12.26 8.96
CA HIS A 13 -15.37 12.25 10.16
C HIS A 13 -15.31 13.60 10.88
N ASP A 14 -16.08 14.61 10.42
CA ASP A 14 -16.15 15.94 11.04
C ASP A 14 -14.75 16.53 11.35
N VAL A 15 -13.86 16.44 10.37
CA VAL A 15 -12.44 16.84 10.51
C VAL A 15 -12.31 18.34 10.80
N ILE A 16 -13.25 19.15 10.30
CA ILE A 16 -13.26 20.62 10.46
C ILE A 16 -13.45 21.04 11.92
N ARG A 17 -14.20 20.27 12.72
CA ARG A 17 -14.46 20.57 14.14
C ARG A 17 -13.37 20.10 15.10
N GLY A 18 -12.28 19.60 14.57
CA GLY A 18 -11.12 19.16 15.34
C GLY A 18 -10.74 17.73 14.97
N LEU A 19 -9.44 17.53 14.89
CA LEU A 19 -8.82 16.29 14.48
C LEU A 19 -8.15 15.66 15.70
N THR A 20 -8.76 14.64 16.29
CA THR A 20 -8.12 13.83 17.33
C THR A 20 -7.26 12.74 16.68
N PRO A 21 -6.26 12.16 17.37
CA PRO A 21 -5.44 11.08 16.83
C PRO A 21 -6.26 9.92 16.27
N GLU A 22 -7.23 9.43 17.04
CA GLU A 22 -8.13 8.33 16.62
C GLU A 22 -8.98 8.71 15.39
N LYS A 23 -9.50 9.95 15.36
CA LYS A 23 -10.27 10.44 14.21
C LYS A 23 -9.41 10.53 12.97
N LEU A 24 -8.14 10.98 13.09
CA LEU A 24 -7.19 11.01 11.99
C LEU A 24 -6.98 9.60 11.42
N ARG A 25 -6.67 8.62 12.26
CA ARG A 25 -6.46 7.23 11.84
C ARG A 25 -7.67 6.69 11.09
N LYS A 26 -8.88 6.80 11.66
CA LYS A 26 -10.12 6.34 11.02
C LYS A 26 -10.39 7.03 9.69
N THR A 27 -10.11 8.31 9.59
CA THR A 27 -10.24 9.07 8.33
C THR A 27 -9.27 8.52 7.27
N ILE A 28 -8.03 8.28 7.64
CA ILE A 28 -6.99 7.71 6.79
C ILE A 28 -7.40 6.31 6.29
N GLU A 29 -7.90 5.45 7.18
CA GLU A 29 -8.38 4.11 6.83
C GLU A 29 -9.51 4.16 5.79
N ASP A 30 -10.50 5.06 5.97
CA ASP A 30 -11.61 5.23 5.04
C ASP A 30 -11.18 5.86 3.71
N LEU A 31 -10.15 6.70 3.69
CA LEU A 31 -9.61 7.32 2.48
C LEU A 31 -8.89 6.30 1.57
N GLY A 32 -8.40 5.21 2.14
CA GLY A 32 -7.86 4.07 1.40
C GLY A 32 -6.33 4.03 1.31
N PRO A 33 -5.79 3.15 0.45
CA PRO A 33 -4.39 2.68 0.51
C PRO A 33 -3.35 3.79 0.39
N THR A 34 -3.56 4.78 -0.45
CA THR A 34 -2.65 5.94 -0.58
C THR A 34 -2.49 6.68 0.74
N PHE A 35 -3.62 6.97 1.39
CA PHE A 35 -3.62 7.71 2.66
C PHE A 35 -3.12 6.86 3.81
N VAL A 36 -3.39 5.55 3.81
CA VAL A 36 -2.79 4.60 4.76
C VAL A 36 -1.26 4.63 4.65
N LYS A 37 -0.71 4.66 3.45
CA LYS A 37 0.72 4.75 3.23
C LYS A 37 1.30 6.08 3.73
N ILE A 38 0.63 7.20 3.44
CA ILE A 38 0.99 8.52 4.00
C ILE A 38 0.99 8.46 5.52
N GLY A 39 -0.04 7.92 6.14
CA GLY A 39 -0.13 7.79 7.59
C GLY A 39 0.96 6.93 8.20
N GLN A 40 1.37 5.85 7.53
CA GLN A 40 2.48 4.98 7.95
C GLN A 40 3.82 5.74 7.94
N VAL A 41 4.12 6.50 6.88
CA VAL A 41 5.31 7.36 6.83
C VAL A 41 5.24 8.42 7.93
N MET A 42 4.09 9.08 8.08
CA MET A 42 3.90 10.12 9.09
C MET A 42 3.98 9.58 10.53
N SER A 43 3.68 8.30 10.78
CA SER A 43 3.82 7.69 12.12
C SER A 43 5.25 7.71 12.64
N MET A 44 6.25 7.78 11.77
CA MET A 44 7.67 7.84 12.11
C MET A 44 8.21 9.28 12.22
N ARG A 45 7.39 10.28 11.92
CA ARG A 45 7.78 11.69 11.81
C ARG A 45 7.35 12.49 13.07
N GLN A 46 7.96 12.18 14.22
CA GLN A 46 7.74 12.92 15.46
C GLN A 46 8.29 14.35 15.41
N ASP A 47 9.09 14.68 14.40
CA ASP A 47 9.50 16.04 14.09
C ASP A 47 8.37 16.90 13.50
N MET A 48 7.32 16.25 12.99
CA MET A 48 6.20 16.90 12.27
C MET A 48 4.86 16.76 12.99
N LEU A 49 4.64 15.66 13.71
CA LEU A 49 3.40 15.37 14.42
C LEU A 49 3.65 15.17 15.91
N PRO A 50 2.71 15.59 16.78
CA PRO A 50 2.76 15.26 18.21
C PRO A 50 2.83 13.74 18.42
N PRO A 51 3.55 13.27 19.48
CA PRO A 51 3.74 11.83 19.73
C PRO A 51 2.45 11.03 19.75
N GLU A 52 1.38 11.55 20.35
CA GLU A 52 0.09 10.87 20.41
C GLU A 52 -0.54 10.60 19.04
N TYR A 53 -0.27 11.43 18.03
CA TYR A 53 -0.70 11.20 16.65
C TYR A 53 0.16 10.11 15.98
N CYS A 54 1.48 10.17 16.18
CA CYS A 54 2.38 9.14 15.67
C CYS A 54 2.02 7.76 16.24
N ASP A 55 1.82 7.67 17.57
CA ASP A 55 1.44 6.44 18.26
C ASP A 55 0.11 5.87 17.73
N GLU A 56 -0.86 6.73 17.46
CA GLU A 56 -2.14 6.29 16.90
C GLU A 56 -2.00 5.82 15.44
N LEU A 57 -1.18 6.51 14.64
CA LEU A 57 -0.93 6.14 13.25
C LEU A 57 -0.15 4.83 13.11
N THR A 58 0.64 4.41 14.11
CA THR A 58 1.27 3.06 14.09
C THR A 58 0.24 1.93 14.09
N LYS A 59 -0.99 2.20 14.53
CA LYS A 59 -2.11 1.25 14.55
C LYS A 59 -2.82 1.14 13.20
N LEU A 60 -2.41 1.91 12.18
CA LEU A 60 -2.95 1.78 10.84
C LEU A 60 -2.78 0.35 10.35
N ARG A 61 -3.90 -0.31 10.10
CA ARG A 61 -3.90 -1.71 9.69
C ARG A 61 -3.26 -1.85 8.32
N THR A 62 -2.30 -2.75 8.23
CA THR A 62 -1.78 -3.21 6.94
C THR A 62 -2.72 -4.21 6.29
N GLU A 63 -3.56 -4.88 7.08
CA GLU A 63 -4.54 -5.84 6.59
C GLU A 63 -5.75 -5.15 5.98
N VAL A 64 -5.97 -5.40 4.72
CA VAL A 64 -7.11 -4.89 3.93
C VAL A 64 -7.99 -6.06 3.54
N ALA A 65 -9.29 -5.81 3.36
CA ALA A 65 -10.21 -6.84 2.87
C ALA A 65 -9.67 -7.53 1.62
N ALA A 66 -9.72 -8.87 1.64
CA ALA A 66 -9.19 -9.67 0.56
C ALA A 66 -9.92 -9.40 -0.76
N MET A 67 -9.17 -9.39 -1.86
CA MET A 67 -9.74 -9.45 -3.21
C MET A 67 -10.48 -10.76 -3.39
N SER A 68 -11.52 -10.75 -4.22
CA SER A 68 -12.17 -12.00 -4.63
C SER A 68 -11.18 -12.89 -5.39
N PHE A 69 -11.28 -14.19 -5.23
CA PHE A 69 -10.42 -15.12 -5.96
C PHE A 69 -10.59 -15.02 -7.48
N SER A 70 -11.77 -14.61 -7.96
CA SER A 70 -11.98 -14.32 -9.38
C SER A 70 -11.12 -13.14 -9.86
N THR A 71 -10.99 -12.09 -9.04
CA THR A 71 -10.09 -10.96 -9.34
C THR A 71 -8.64 -11.42 -9.37
N VAL A 72 -8.20 -12.22 -8.39
CA VAL A 72 -6.85 -12.78 -8.34
C VAL A 72 -6.53 -13.56 -9.60
N LYS A 73 -7.43 -14.45 -10.03
CA LYS A 73 -7.28 -15.20 -11.28
C LYS A 73 -7.14 -14.27 -12.49
N SER A 74 -8.01 -13.28 -12.60
CA SER A 74 -7.97 -12.34 -13.73
C SER A 74 -6.65 -11.58 -13.82
N VAL A 75 -6.07 -11.17 -12.68
CA VAL A 75 -4.76 -10.50 -12.64
C VAL A 75 -3.65 -11.45 -13.10
N ILE A 76 -3.61 -12.68 -12.57
CA ILE A 76 -2.62 -13.68 -12.96
C ILE A 76 -2.74 -14.02 -14.47
N GLU A 77 -3.94 -14.23 -14.95
CA GLU A 77 -4.18 -14.58 -16.36
C GLU A 77 -3.84 -13.43 -17.31
N ALA A 78 -4.08 -12.18 -16.89
CA ALA A 78 -3.68 -11.02 -17.67
C ALA A 78 -2.15 -10.88 -17.77
N GLU A 79 -1.44 -11.11 -16.65
CA GLU A 79 0.02 -11.01 -16.61
C GLU A 79 0.71 -12.11 -17.43
N TYR A 80 0.27 -13.35 -17.28
CA TYR A 80 0.90 -14.48 -17.96
C TYR A 80 0.35 -14.75 -19.36
N GLY A 81 -0.78 -14.13 -19.75
CA GLY A 81 -1.46 -14.40 -21.02
C GLY A 81 -1.97 -15.85 -21.15
N LYS A 82 -2.17 -16.55 -20.04
CA LYS A 82 -2.53 -17.97 -19.98
C LYS A 82 -3.50 -18.25 -18.83
N PRO A 83 -4.37 -19.27 -18.94
CA PRO A 83 -5.22 -19.69 -17.83
C PRO A 83 -4.41 -20.12 -16.61
N VAL A 84 -4.88 -19.75 -15.41
CA VAL A 84 -4.24 -20.13 -14.13
C VAL A 84 -3.97 -21.63 -14.04
N ALA A 85 -4.93 -22.47 -14.51
CA ALA A 85 -4.79 -23.91 -14.53
C ALA A 85 -3.66 -24.45 -15.42
N SER A 86 -3.12 -23.65 -16.34
CA SER A 86 -1.94 -24.01 -17.14
C SER A 86 -0.61 -23.71 -16.43
N ILE A 87 -0.63 -22.82 -15.46
CA ILE A 87 0.56 -22.36 -14.71
C ILE A 87 0.71 -23.17 -13.43
N PHE A 88 -0.35 -23.25 -12.64
CA PHE A 88 -0.38 -23.92 -11.35
C PHE A 88 -1.10 -25.27 -11.45
N ALA A 89 -0.63 -26.26 -10.69
CA ALA A 89 -1.39 -27.48 -10.42
C ALA A 89 -2.55 -27.18 -9.47
N GLU A 90 -2.28 -26.32 -8.46
CA GLU A 90 -3.25 -25.90 -7.46
C GLU A 90 -2.90 -24.47 -7.01
N ILE A 91 -3.91 -23.68 -6.67
CA ILE A 91 -3.78 -22.39 -5.98
C ILE A 91 -4.91 -22.28 -4.96
N ASP A 92 -4.53 -22.00 -3.69
CA ASP A 92 -5.51 -21.85 -2.61
C ASP A 92 -6.33 -20.57 -2.84
N PRO A 93 -7.67 -20.65 -2.90
CA PRO A 93 -8.52 -19.48 -3.02
C PRO A 93 -8.48 -18.58 -1.79
N THR A 94 -8.08 -19.12 -0.63
CA THR A 94 -7.96 -18.36 0.62
C THR A 94 -6.57 -17.73 0.69
N PRO A 95 -6.47 -16.40 0.82
CA PRO A 95 -5.16 -15.76 0.91
C PRO A 95 -4.46 -16.08 2.24
N LEU A 96 -3.14 -16.21 2.19
CA LEU A 96 -2.27 -16.25 3.36
C LEU A 96 -2.20 -14.89 4.06
N GLY A 97 -2.34 -13.80 3.30
CA GLY A 97 -2.37 -12.43 3.77
C GLY A 97 -2.86 -11.48 2.71
N SER A 98 -3.43 -10.35 3.13
CA SER A 98 -3.94 -9.31 2.25
C SER A 98 -3.55 -7.94 2.79
N ALA A 99 -2.77 -7.20 2.02
CA ALA A 99 -2.27 -5.88 2.35
C ALA A 99 -2.84 -4.80 1.42
N SER A 100 -2.42 -3.54 1.64
CA SER A 100 -2.89 -2.39 0.86
C SER A 100 -2.57 -2.49 -0.63
N ILE A 101 -1.41 -3.05 -0.99
CA ILE A 101 -0.90 -3.12 -2.37
C ILE A 101 -1.11 -4.50 -3.00
N ALA A 102 -1.06 -5.57 -2.20
CA ALA A 102 -1.02 -6.94 -2.69
C ALA A 102 -1.72 -7.94 -1.77
N GLN A 103 -1.94 -9.12 -2.32
CA GLN A 103 -2.48 -10.29 -1.62
C GLN A 103 -1.62 -11.50 -1.95
N VAL A 104 -1.41 -12.39 -0.97
CA VAL A 104 -0.53 -13.56 -1.11
C VAL A 104 -1.33 -14.84 -1.01
N HIS A 105 -1.09 -15.78 -1.91
CA HIS A 105 -1.73 -17.09 -1.96
C HIS A 105 -0.71 -18.21 -1.94
N ALA A 106 -1.03 -19.33 -1.32
CA ALA A 106 -0.29 -20.58 -1.49
C ALA A 106 -0.64 -21.23 -2.83
N ALA A 107 0.36 -21.78 -3.50
CA ALA A 107 0.15 -22.49 -4.77
C ALA A 107 1.13 -23.66 -4.94
N VAL A 108 0.80 -24.54 -5.87
CA VAL A 108 1.66 -25.64 -6.30
C VAL A 108 1.87 -25.52 -7.81
N LEU A 109 3.11 -25.46 -8.24
CA LEU A 109 3.48 -25.46 -9.66
C LEU A 109 3.25 -26.82 -10.30
N LYS A 110 3.26 -26.89 -11.64
CA LYS A 110 3.10 -28.14 -12.41
C LYS A 110 4.21 -29.19 -12.14
N ASN A 111 5.37 -28.73 -11.69
CA ASN A 111 6.49 -29.58 -11.27
C ASN A 111 6.41 -30.03 -9.79
N SER A 112 5.25 -29.80 -9.14
CA SER A 112 4.99 -30.10 -7.73
C SER A 112 5.74 -29.25 -6.70
N SER A 113 6.42 -28.18 -7.12
CA SER A 113 7.04 -27.22 -6.20
C SER A 113 5.96 -26.39 -5.50
N ARG A 114 6.07 -26.26 -4.18
CA ARG A 114 5.22 -25.37 -3.38
C ARG A 114 5.77 -23.96 -3.44
N VAL A 115 4.92 -22.99 -3.74
CA VAL A 115 5.28 -21.58 -3.89
C VAL A 115 4.24 -20.68 -3.22
N VAL A 116 4.62 -19.45 -2.99
CA VAL A 116 3.67 -18.36 -2.71
C VAL A 116 3.54 -17.48 -3.95
N VAL A 117 2.33 -16.99 -4.19
CA VAL A 117 2.02 -16.10 -5.30
C VAL A 117 1.56 -14.77 -4.73
N LYS A 118 2.37 -13.73 -4.88
CA LYS A 118 2.03 -12.37 -4.51
C LYS A 118 1.35 -11.70 -5.70
N VAL A 119 0.10 -11.29 -5.50
CA VAL A 119 -0.74 -10.72 -6.56
C VAL A 119 -1.05 -9.28 -6.24
N GLN A 120 -0.61 -8.36 -7.09
CA GLN A 120 -0.85 -6.94 -6.96
C GLN A 120 -2.33 -6.63 -7.12
N ARG A 121 -2.84 -5.66 -6.34
CA ARG A 121 -4.20 -5.18 -6.52
C ARG A 121 -4.31 -4.46 -7.86
N PRO A 122 -5.37 -4.75 -8.66
CA PRO A 122 -5.57 -4.05 -9.93
C PRO A 122 -5.70 -2.55 -9.69
N ASP A 123 -5.19 -1.77 -10.63
CA ASP A 123 -5.25 -0.29 -10.65
C ASP A 123 -4.64 0.43 -9.43
N ILE A 124 -3.89 -0.28 -8.56
CA ILE A 124 -3.34 0.33 -7.34
C ILE A 124 -2.34 1.43 -7.69
N HIS A 125 -1.45 1.20 -8.65
CA HIS A 125 -0.48 2.19 -9.12
C HIS A 125 -1.19 3.47 -9.60
N ASP A 126 -2.18 3.33 -10.49
CA ASP A 126 -2.92 4.46 -11.05
C ASP A 126 -3.76 5.19 -10.00
N THR A 127 -4.26 4.46 -9.01
CA THR A 127 -5.01 5.04 -7.89
C THR A 127 -4.09 5.89 -7.03
N MET A 128 -2.93 5.35 -6.65
CA MET A 128 -1.95 6.07 -5.84
C MET A 128 -1.38 7.27 -6.60
N ALA A 129 -1.01 7.12 -7.87
CA ALA A 129 -0.51 8.22 -8.69
C ALA A 129 -1.53 9.39 -8.79
N ARG A 130 -2.81 9.06 -8.98
CA ARG A 130 -3.88 10.07 -9.04
C ARG A 130 -4.11 10.75 -7.69
N ASP A 131 -4.08 10.01 -6.59
CA ASP A 131 -4.26 10.57 -5.26
C ASP A 131 -3.09 11.50 -4.89
N ILE A 132 -1.85 11.08 -5.15
CA ILE A 132 -0.64 11.89 -4.93
C ILE A 132 -0.67 13.17 -5.77
N ALA A 133 -0.98 13.09 -7.07
CA ALA A 133 -1.12 14.26 -7.92
C ALA A 133 -2.20 15.24 -7.41
N LEU A 134 -3.30 14.71 -6.90
CA LEU A 134 -4.38 15.51 -6.33
C LEU A 134 -3.94 16.24 -5.05
N LEU A 135 -3.16 15.58 -4.21
CA LEU A 135 -2.60 16.15 -2.98
C LEU A 135 -1.54 17.23 -3.28
N HIS A 136 -0.67 17.04 -4.27
CA HIS A 136 0.26 18.09 -4.73
C HIS A 136 -0.48 19.33 -5.22
N HIS A 137 -1.55 19.17 -6.01
CA HIS A 137 -2.37 20.32 -6.43
C HIS A 137 -3.00 21.04 -5.24
N ALA A 138 -3.51 20.28 -4.26
CA ALA A 138 -4.12 20.85 -3.06
C ALA A 138 -3.08 21.60 -2.20
N SER A 139 -1.87 21.06 -2.01
CA SER A 139 -0.78 21.71 -1.28
C SER A 139 -0.36 23.02 -1.92
N GLY A 140 -0.26 23.05 -3.26
CA GLY A 140 0.04 24.28 -4.02
C GLY A 140 -0.99 25.37 -3.82
N LEU A 141 -2.29 25.03 -3.81
CA LEU A 141 -3.37 25.98 -3.54
C LEU A 141 -3.34 26.52 -2.11
N LEU A 142 -3.05 25.67 -1.13
CA LEU A 142 -2.93 26.08 0.28
C LEU A 142 -1.77 27.05 0.51
N ARG A 143 -0.64 26.85 -0.15
CA ARG A 143 0.51 27.78 -0.11
C ARG A 143 0.15 29.15 -0.68
N LEU A 144 -0.56 29.20 -1.80
CA LEU A 144 -1.02 30.45 -2.41
C LEU A 144 -2.01 31.22 -1.50
N ALA A 145 -2.78 30.50 -0.68
CA ALA A 145 -3.73 31.10 0.26
C ALA A 145 -3.10 31.61 1.57
N GLY A 146 -1.77 31.53 1.74
CA GLY A 146 -1.07 31.97 2.96
C GLY A 146 -1.32 31.05 4.15
N GLY A 147 -1.61 29.77 3.91
CA GLY A 147 -1.86 28.76 4.93
C GLY A 147 -0.58 28.11 5.51
N ILE A 148 -0.76 27.08 6.32
CA ILE A 148 0.24 26.32 7.14
C ILE A 148 1.45 25.77 6.32
N GLY A 149 1.45 25.94 4.99
CA GLY A 149 2.46 25.42 4.07
C GLY A 149 3.86 26.04 4.14
N GLU A 150 4.10 27.04 4.98
CA GLU A 150 5.46 27.61 5.18
C GLU A 150 6.30 26.80 6.17
N VAL A 151 5.69 25.94 6.99
CA VAL A 151 6.40 25.23 8.08
C VAL A 151 6.66 23.76 7.74
N LEU A 152 5.89 23.17 6.82
CA LEU A 152 5.96 21.76 6.48
C LEU A 152 6.14 21.62 4.95
N ASP A 153 7.23 21.01 4.52
CA ASP A 153 7.41 20.62 3.12
C ASP A 153 6.57 19.38 2.82
N PHE A 154 5.25 19.63 2.67
CA PHE A 154 4.27 18.57 2.42
C PHE A 154 4.51 17.88 1.07
N ASP A 155 5.06 18.61 0.09
CA ASP A 155 5.38 18.03 -1.21
C ASP A 155 6.53 17.02 -1.09
N ALA A 156 7.57 17.30 -0.29
CA ALA A 156 8.64 16.34 -0.04
C ALA A 156 8.13 15.04 0.61
N ILE A 157 7.14 15.13 1.51
CA ILE A 157 6.51 13.94 2.09
C ILE A 157 5.74 13.14 1.03
N LEU A 158 5.00 13.81 0.17
CA LEU A 158 4.25 13.15 -0.90
C LEU A 158 5.21 12.45 -1.88
N ASP A 159 6.32 13.08 -2.21
CA ASP A 159 7.37 12.51 -3.06
C ASP A 159 8.02 11.28 -2.39
N GLU A 160 8.34 11.35 -1.09
CA GLU A 160 8.85 10.21 -0.31
C GLU A 160 7.85 9.06 -0.29
N VAL A 161 6.57 9.34 0.00
CA VAL A 161 5.50 8.34 -0.01
C VAL A 161 5.37 7.69 -1.38
N TRP A 162 5.42 8.47 -2.44
CA TRP A 162 5.32 7.97 -3.81
C TRP A 162 6.51 7.08 -4.16
N PHE A 163 7.72 7.50 -3.79
CA PHE A 163 8.94 6.71 -4.01
C PHE A 163 8.85 5.35 -3.30
N VAL A 164 8.53 5.34 -2.00
CA VAL A 164 8.38 4.10 -1.21
C VAL A 164 7.27 3.21 -1.78
N ALA A 165 6.16 3.81 -2.21
CA ALA A 165 5.07 3.04 -2.81
C ALA A 165 5.46 2.38 -4.13
N GLN A 166 6.27 3.06 -4.97
CA GLN A 166 6.79 2.49 -6.21
C GLN A 166 7.73 1.31 -5.94
N GLU A 167 8.64 1.42 -4.96
CA GLU A 167 9.51 0.33 -4.56
C GLU A 167 8.71 -0.90 -4.07
N GLU A 168 7.67 -0.70 -3.25
CA GLU A 168 6.81 -1.80 -2.78
C GLU A 168 5.96 -2.45 -3.88
N MET A 169 5.72 -1.74 -4.98
CA MET A 169 5.01 -2.25 -6.15
C MET A 169 5.92 -2.98 -7.14
N ASP A 170 7.24 -2.84 -7.01
CA ASP A 170 8.22 -3.52 -7.86
C ASP A 170 8.56 -4.91 -7.30
N PHE A 171 7.72 -5.89 -7.63
CA PHE A 171 7.91 -7.27 -7.20
C PHE A 171 9.11 -7.97 -7.87
N LEU A 172 9.60 -7.45 -9.00
CA LEU A 172 10.80 -7.97 -9.63
C LEU A 172 12.04 -7.60 -8.84
N MET A 173 12.12 -6.37 -8.32
CA MET A 173 13.18 -5.97 -7.38
C MET A 173 13.14 -6.81 -6.10
N GLU A 174 11.96 -7.02 -5.51
CA GLU A 174 11.80 -7.85 -4.32
C GLU A 174 12.28 -9.29 -4.56
N ALA A 175 11.92 -9.89 -5.70
CA ALA A 175 12.37 -11.22 -6.09
C ALA A 175 13.90 -11.28 -6.28
N HIS A 176 14.48 -10.26 -6.93
CA HIS A 176 15.93 -10.17 -7.13
C HIS A 176 16.69 -10.11 -5.80
N HIS A 177 16.23 -9.27 -4.85
CA HIS A 177 16.81 -9.18 -3.51
C HIS A 177 16.70 -10.52 -2.74
N ALA A 178 15.58 -11.25 -2.89
CA ALA A 178 15.40 -12.56 -2.29
C ALA A 178 16.40 -13.60 -2.86
N ASP A 179 16.61 -13.61 -4.17
CA ASP A 179 17.59 -14.47 -4.83
C ASP A 179 19.02 -14.14 -4.40
N GLU A 180 19.37 -12.86 -4.34
CA GLU A 180 20.69 -12.41 -3.86
C GLU A 180 20.91 -12.83 -2.42
N PHE A 181 19.92 -12.57 -1.53
CA PHE A 181 19.98 -13.00 -0.13
C PHE A 181 20.17 -14.51 -0.01
N SER A 182 19.40 -15.30 -0.75
CA SER A 182 19.52 -16.76 -0.77
C SER A 182 20.90 -17.21 -1.23
N SER A 183 21.44 -16.60 -2.29
CA SER A 183 22.76 -16.95 -2.84
C SER A 183 23.90 -16.66 -1.86
N LEU A 184 23.83 -15.51 -1.15
CA LEU A 184 24.83 -15.10 -0.16
C LEU A 184 24.79 -15.96 1.11
N ASN A 185 23.63 -16.56 1.43
CA ASN A 185 23.40 -17.28 2.67
C ASN A 185 23.29 -18.81 2.50
N GLN A 186 23.65 -19.36 1.34
CA GLN A 186 23.60 -20.81 1.06
C GLN A 186 24.37 -21.67 2.06
N ALA A 187 25.37 -21.10 2.74
CA ALA A 187 26.19 -21.82 3.75
C ALA A 187 25.56 -21.80 5.15
N ILE A 188 24.43 -21.11 5.37
CA ILE A 188 23.82 -20.95 6.70
C ILE A 188 22.64 -21.93 6.84
N ALA A 189 22.81 -22.96 7.67
CA ALA A 189 21.86 -24.08 7.80
C ALA A 189 20.43 -23.73 8.29
N TYR A 190 20.16 -22.49 8.75
CA TYR A 190 18.84 -22.07 9.22
C TYR A 190 18.07 -21.27 8.17
N ILE A 191 18.69 -20.92 7.06
CA ILE A 191 18.11 -20.19 5.96
C ILE A 191 17.90 -21.18 4.83
N GLY A 192 16.99 -22.12 5.06
CA GLY A 192 16.51 -23.03 4.04
C GLY A 192 15.29 -22.43 3.35
N SER A 193 15.32 -22.44 2.02
CA SER A 193 14.25 -22.10 1.11
C SER A 193 12.98 -22.91 1.34
#